data_ab9b9fd1c09deaedf299da08984dc08b
#
_entry.id   ab9b9fd1c09deaedf299da08984dc08b
#
_cell.length_a   1.000
_cell.length_b   1.000
_cell.length_c   1.000
_cell.angle_alpha   90.00
_cell.angle_beta   90.00
_cell.angle_gamma   90.00
#
_symmetry.space_group_name_H-M   'P 1'
#
loop_
_entity.id
_entity.type
_entity.pdbx_description
1 polymer ?
#
loop_
_entity_poly.entity_id
_entity_poly.type
_entity_poly.pdbx_seq_one_letter_code
_entity_poly.pdbx_strand_id
1 'polypeptide(L)'
;MYVDPAKVSWDTFRSSGAGGQNVNKVESGVRLRYQYEDPDTGEKEEILIENTETRDQPKNRAKAMQLLKSQLYDRALKKKQEAQAKIEAGKKKIEWGSQIRSYVFDDRRVKDHRTGYQTSDVDGVMDGKIDGFIKAYLMEFPTEEEAQ
;
A
#
# COMPACT_ATOMS: atom_id res chain seq x y z
N MET A 1 6.19 12.37 11.28
CA MET A 1 7.07 11.27 10.87
C MET A 1 8.45 11.51 11.48
N TYR A 2 8.93 10.51 12.21
CA TYR A 2 10.21 10.62 12.90
C TYR A 2 11.35 10.20 11.97
N VAL A 3 12.41 11.02 11.95
CA VAL A 3 13.64 10.70 11.23
C VAL A 3 14.73 10.43 12.27
N ASP A 4 15.32 9.25 12.23
CA ASP A 4 16.39 8.87 13.15
C ASP A 4 17.69 9.63 12.80
N PRO A 5 18.19 10.51 13.67
CA PRO A 5 19.39 11.27 13.39
C PRO A 5 20.64 10.41 13.17
N ALA A 6 20.68 9.21 13.75
CA ALA A 6 21.79 8.27 13.59
C ALA A 6 21.91 7.73 12.16
N LYS A 7 20.85 7.75 11.41
CA LYS A 7 20.78 7.28 10.01
C LYS A 7 21.00 8.40 8.98
N VAL A 8 21.20 9.63 9.44
CA VAL A 8 21.42 10.81 8.59
C VAL A 8 22.88 11.15 8.58
N SER A 9 23.45 11.33 7.40
CA SER A 9 24.79 11.90 7.21
C SER A 9 24.72 13.13 6.29
N TRP A 10 25.60 14.07 6.53
CA TRP A 10 25.64 15.35 5.83
C TRP A 10 26.99 15.56 5.16
N ASP A 11 26.94 16.00 3.91
CA ASP A 11 28.10 16.54 3.20
C ASP A 11 27.78 17.98 2.76
N THR A 12 28.79 18.81 2.73
CA THR A 12 28.68 20.15 2.18
C THR A 12 29.53 20.26 0.92
N PHE A 13 29.10 21.10 -0.01
CA PHE A 13 29.81 21.31 -1.25
C PHE A 13 29.56 22.71 -1.78
N ARG A 14 30.40 23.12 -2.72
CA ARG A 14 30.23 24.39 -3.41
C ARG A 14 29.22 24.22 -4.53
N SER A 15 28.22 25.10 -4.58
CA SER A 15 27.30 25.12 -5.70
C SER A 15 28.03 25.57 -6.97
N SER A 16 28.02 24.75 -8.01
CA SER A 16 28.50 25.12 -9.34
C SER A 16 27.40 25.87 -10.08
N GLY A 17 27.54 27.16 -10.22
CA GLY A 17 26.65 28.03 -11.03
C GLY A 17 27.41 28.78 -12.08
N ALA A 18 26.81 29.00 -13.24
CA ALA A 18 27.33 29.84 -14.29
C ALA A 18 27.18 31.30 -13.88
N GLY A 19 28.20 31.90 -13.28
CA GLY A 19 28.22 33.30 -13.11
C GLY A 19 28.65 33.81 -11.74
N GLY A 20 29.46 34.80 -11.75
CA GLY A 20 29.89 35.59 -10.63
C GLY A 20 31.09 35.03 -9.86
N GLN A 21 32.08 35.86 -9.68
CA GLN A 21 33.34 35.54 -8.99
C GLN A 21 33.18 35.10 -7.53
N ASN A 22 32.02 35.30 -6.93
CA ASN A 22 31.74 34.98 -5.51
C ASN A 22 30.98 33.66 -5.28
N VAL A 23 30.49 33.02 -6.32
CA VAL A 23 29.69 31.81 -6.22
C VAL A 23 30.51 30.58 -5.77
N ASN A 24 31.81 30.57 -6.03
CA ASN A 24 32.70 29.44 -5.78
C ASN A 24 33.42 29.49 -4.41
N LYS A 25 33.18 30.53 -3.59
CA LYS A 25 33.91 30.75 -2.34
C LYS A 25 33.20 30.22 -1.10
N VAL A 26 31.92 29.91 -1.18
CA VAL A 26 31.11 29.50 -0.04
C VAL A 26 30.51 28.11 -0.28
N GLU A 27 30.77 27.18 0.65
CA GLU A 27 30.16 25.88 0.66
C GLU A 27 28.75 25.95 1.27
N SER A 28 27.80 26.39 0.48
CA SER A 28 26.39 26.50 0.89
C SER A 28 25.54 25.29 0.48
N GLY A 29 25.98 24.53 -0.53
CA GLY A 29 25.29 23.32 -0.96
C GLY A 29 25.36 22.22 0.09
N VAL A 30 24.27 21.55 0.32
CA VAL A 30 24.19 20.43 1.26
C VAL A 30 23.73 19.17 0.56
N ARG A 31 24.32 18.05 0.96
CA ARG A 31 23.93 16.72 0.54
C ARG A 31 23.57 15.92 1.78
N LEU A 32 22.34 15.47 1.85
CA LEU A 32 21.83 14.63 2.92
C LEU A 32 21.79 13.20 2.41
N ARG A 33 22.34 12.27 3.19
CA ARG A 33 22.22 10.82 2.96
C ARG A 33 21.46 10.21 4.12
N TYR A 34 20.42 9.48 3.82
CA TYR A 34 19.61 8.78 4.80
C TYR A 34 19.56 7.30 4.50
N GLN A 35 19.89 6.49 5.50
CA GLN A 35 19.79 5.03 5.39
C GLN A 35 18.38 4.61 5.71
N TYR A 36 17.59 4.46 4.67
CA TYR A 36 16.22 3.97 4.79
C TYR A 36 16.21 2.45 4.88
N GLU A 37 15.43 1.94 5.80
CA GLU A 37 15.14 0.52 5.93
C GLU A 37 13.63 0.33 5.90
N ASP A 38 13.18 -0.49 4.96
CA ASP A 38 11.77 -0.80 4.83
C ASP A 38 11.31 -1.63 6.04
N PRO A 39 10.31 -1.16 6.82
CA PRO A 39 9.87 -1.86 8.03
C PRO A 39 9.22 -3.22 7.75
N ASP A 40 8.71 -3.44 6.54
CA ASP A 40 8.00 -4.67 6.19
C ASP A 40 8.93 -5.72 5.55
N THR A 41 9.81 -5.27 4.66
CA THR A 41 10.71 -6.17 3.92
C THR A 41 12.12 -6.24 4.49
N GLY A 42 12.53 -5.24 5.29
CA GLY A 42 13.91 -5.10 5.76
C GLY A 42 14.89 -4.66 4.69
N GLU A 43 14.43 -4.34 3.49
CA GLU A 43 15.27 -3.82 2.42
C GLU A 43 15.87 -2.47 2.81
N LYS A 44 17.16 -2.31 2.50
CA LYS A 44 17.90 -1.10 2.81
C LYS A 44 18.19 -0.31 1.53
N GLU A 45 17.93 0.98 1.60
CA GLU A 45 18.14 1.91 0.50
C GLU A 45 18.76 3.21 1.04
N GLU A 46 19.67 3.80 0.28
CA GLU A 46 20.18 5.12 0.58
C GLU A 46 19.36 6.18 -0.17
N ILE A 47 18.77 7.10 0.59
CA ILE A 47 18.08 8.26 0.03
C ILE A 47 19.05 9.43 0.02
N LEU A 48 19.29 9.99 -1.16
CA LEU A 48 20.17 11.12 -1.39
C LEU A 48 19.35 12.36 -1.73
N ILE A 49 19.57 13.43 -0.98
CA ILE A 49 18.93 14.74 -1.21
C ILE A 49 20.00 15.81 -1.27
N GLU A 50 20.01 16.57 -2.35
CA GLU A 50 20.89 17.71 -2.53
C GLU A 50 20.07 19.00 -2.54
N ASN A 51 20.57 20.05 -1.88
CA ASN A 51 19.95 21.35 -1.90
C ASN A 51 20.99 22.45 -2.02
N THR A 52 20.84 23.27 -3.05
CA THR A 52 21.68 24.42 -3.36
C THR A 52 20.86 25.70 -3.56
N GLU A 53 19.61 25.68 -3.10
CA GLU A 53 18.61 26.73 -3.38
C GLU A 53 19.00 28.10 -2.85
N THR A 54 19.69 28.16 -1.71
CA THR A 54 20.14 29.40 -1.10
C THR A 54 21.65 29.42 -0.87
N ARG A 55 22.17 30.58 -0.52
CA ARG A 55 23.57 30.73 -0.08
C ARG A 55 23.77 30.49 1.41
N ASP A 56 22.69 30.20 2.11
CA ASP A 56 22.68 29.96 3.55
C ASP A 56 22.66 28.45 3.80
N GLN A 57 23.77 27.91 4.27
CA GLN A 57 23.90 26.46 4.55
C GLN A 57 22.86 25.94 5.55
N PRO A 58 22.59 26.63 6.70
CA PRO A 58 21.55 26.18 7.63
C PRO A 58 20.15 26.11 7.00
N LYS A 59 19.79 27.06 6.14
CA LYS A 59 18.51 27.04 5.40
C LYS A 59 18.44 25.87 4.42
N ASN A 60 19.53 25.58 3.72
CA ASN A 60 19.63 24.45 2.81
C ASN A 60 19.50 23.12 3.56
N ARG A 61 20.09 22.98 4.74
CA ARG A 61 19.93 21.82 5.61
C ARG A 61 18.48 21.64 6.07
N ALA A 62 17.83 22.68 6.52
CA ALA A 62 16.43 22.66 6.94
C ALA A 62 15.52 22.22 5.80
N LYS A 63 15.75 22.75 4.60
CA LYS A 63 15.00 22.38 3.40
C LYS A 63 15.24 20.93 2.98
N ALA A 64 16.48 20.47 3.03
CA ALA A 64 16.83 19.08 2.74
C ALA A 64 16.14 18.12 3.71
N MET A 65 16.11 18.43 5.00
CA MET A 65 15.39 17.66 6.00
C MET A 65 13.88 17.62 5.73
N GLN A 66 13.30 18.74 5.34
CA GLN A 66 11.90 18.82 4.96
C GLN A 66 11.59 17.96 3.74
N LEU A 67 12.46 17.97 2.72
CA LEU A 67 12.34 17.14 1.52
C LEU A 67 12.45 15.64 1.87
N LEU A 68 13.35 15.29 2.77
CA LEU A 68 13.47 13.90 3.26
C LEU A 68 12.18 13.43 3.92
N LYS A 69 11.63 14.22 4.83
CA LYS A 69 10.36 13.91 5.50
C LYS A 69 9.21 13.74 4.50
N SER A 70 9.16 14.59 3.48
CA SER A 70 8.17 14.50 2.40
C SER A 70 8.31 13.20 1.61
N GLN A 71 9.53 12.82 1.23
CA GLN A 71 9.76 11.56 0.51
C GLN A 71 9.39 10.33 1.35
N LEU A 72 9.71 10.33 2.63
CA LEU A 72 9.34 9.24 3.54
C LEU A 72 7.82 9.14 3.72
N TYR A 73 7.15 10.29 3.80
CA TYR A 73 5.69 10.34 3.87
C TYR A 73 5.05 9.78 2.59
N ASP A 74 5.54 10.19 1.42
CA ASP A 74 5.04 9.71 0.14
C ASP A 74 5.21 8.19 -0.02
N ARG A 75 6.34 7.64 0.44
CA ARG A 75 6.56 6.20 0.47
C ARG A 75 5.55 5.46 1.36
N ALA A 76 5.32 5.98 2.56
CA ALA A 76 4.34 5.40 3.49
C ALA A 76 2.91 5.49 2.93
N LEU A 77 2.55 6.61 2.31
CA LEU A 77 1.25 6.81 1.68
C LEU A 77 1.04 5.85 0.50
N LYS A 78 2.06 5.70 -0.35
CA LYS A 78 2.02 4.79 -1.49
C LYS A 78 1.83 3.34 -1.04
N LYS A 79 2.54 2.89 -0.02
CA LYS A 79 2.34 1.55 0.56
C LYS A 79 0.91 1.34 1.07
N LYS A 80 0.38 2.31 1.78
CA LYS A 80 -1.01 2.26 2.27
C LYS A 80 -2.00 2.16 1.11
N GLN A 81 -1.79 2.94 0.06
CA GLN A 81 -2.64 2.91 -1.15
C GLN A 81 -2.53 1.56 -1.88
N GLU A 82 -1.34 0.99 -2.01
CA GLU A 82 -1.14 -0.33 -2.62
C GLU A 82 -1.82 -1.44 -1.82
N ALA A 83 -1.71 -1.41 -0.49
CA ALA A 83 -2.42 -2.35 0.37
C ALA A 83 -3.94 -2.22 0.22
N GLN A 84 -4.45 -0.99 0.21
CA GLN A 84 -5.87 -0.72 -0.02
C GLN A 84 -6.33 -1.20 -1.41
N ALA A 85 -5.53 -0.96 -2.44
CA ALA A 85 -5.83 -1.39 -3.80
C ALA A 85 -5.89 -2.92 -3.92
N LYS A 86 -5.03 -3.66 -3.22
CA LYS A 86 -5.08 -5.13 -3.16
C LYS A 86 -6.37 -5.62 -2.51
N ILE A 87 -6.80 -5.01 -1.43
CA ILE A 87 -8.08 -5.33 -0.75
C ILE A 87 -9.24 -5.06 -1.71
N GLU A 88 -9.25 -3.92 -2.38
CA GLU A 88 -10.28 -3.53 -3.33
C GLU A 88 -10.35 -4.46 -4.55
N ALA A 89 -9.19 -4.86 -5.09
CA ALA A 89 -9.11 -5.80 -6.21
C ALA A 89 -9.65 -7.20 -5.84
N GLY A 90 -9.54 -7.59 -4.57
CA GLY A 90 -10.10 -8.83 -4.05
C GLY A 90 -11.60 -8.82 -3.83
N LYS A 91 -12.23 -7.63 -3.80
CA LYS A 91 -13.68 -7.50 -3.65
C LYS A 91 -14.37 -7.81 -4.97
N LYS A 92 -15.34 -8.71 -4.94
CA LYS A 92 -16.20 -8.97 -6.09
C LYS A 92 -17.13 -7.77 -6.32
N LYS A 93 -17.17 -7.28 -7.54
CA LYS A 93 -18.12 -6.24 -7.94
C LYS A 93 -19.55 -6.77 -7.80
N ILE A 94 -20.47 -5.90 -7.35
CA ILE A 94 -21.89 -6.21 -7.33
C ILE A 94 -22.42 -6.03 -8.76
N GLU A 95 -22.21 -7.06 -9.57
CA GLU A 95 -22.68 -7.16 -10.96
C GLU A 95 -23.49 -8.44 -11.14
N TRP A 96 -24.19 -8.58 -12.28
CA TRP A 96 -24.93 -9.81 -12.62
C TRP A 96 -24.10 -11.09 -12.52
N GLY A 97 -22.82 -11.03 -12.94
CA GLY A 97 -21.86 -12.13 -12.81
C GLY A 97 -21.40 -12.46 -11.40
N SER A 98 -21.75 -11.64 -10.41
CA SER A 98 -21.39 -11.82 -8.99
C SER A 98 -22.51 -12.46 -8.16
N GLN A 99 -23.61 -12.84 -8.79
CA GLN A 99 -24.72 -13.52 -8.10
C GLN A 99 -24.25 -14.88 -7.57
N ILE A 100 -24.39 -15.10 -6.28
CA ILE A 100 -23.95 -16.35 -5.66
C ILE A 100 -25.04 -17.41 -5.61
N ARG A 101 -26.30 -17.00 -5.52
CA ARG A 101 -27.46 -17.91 -5.46
C ARG A 101 -28.62 -17.42 -6.31
N SER A 102 -29.39 -18.35 -6.84
CA SER A 102 -30.68 -18.10 -7.49
C SER A 102 -31.81 -18.76 -6.69
N TYR A 103 -32.88 -18.02 -6.48
CA TYR A 103 -34.10 -18.44 -5.83
C TYR A 103 -35.22 -18.48 -6.87
N VAL A 104 -35.66 -19.68 -7.23
CA VAL A 104 -36.75 -19.87 -8.21
C VAL A 104 -37.95 -20.43 -7.49
N PHE A 105 -38.95 -19.64 -7.22
CA PHE A 105 -40.12 -20.02 -6.45
C PHE A 105 -41.05 -20.92 -7.24
N ASP A 106 -41.19 -20.70 -8.53
CA ASP A 106 -42.07 -21.53 -9.39
C ASP A 106 -41.61 -22.99 -9.48
N ASP A 107 -40.29 -23.17 -9.63
CA ASP A 107 -39.67 -24.50 -9.68
C ASP A 107 -39.27 -25.02 -8.28
N ARG A 108 -39.52 -24.25 -7.25
CA ARG A 108 -39.13 -24.55 -5.86
C ARG A 108 -37.69 -25.03 -5.77
N ARG A 109 -36.78 -24.17 -6.22
CA ARG A 109 -35.36 -24.48 -6.25
C ARG A 109 -34.53 -23.26 -5.78
N VAL A 110 -33.54 -23.57 -4.93
CA VAL A 110 -32.48 -22.62 -4.57
C VAL A 110 -31.16 -23.27 -4.97
N LYS A 111 -30.38 -22.58 -5.82
CA LYS A 111 -29.09 -23.07 -6.31
C LYS A 111 -27.99 -22.10 -6.03
N ASP A 112 -26.88 -22.61 -5.47
CA ASP A 112 -25.63 -21.85 -5.33
C ASP A 112 -24.80 -22.01 -6.61
N HIS A 113 -24.50 -20.92 -7.27
CA HIS A 113 -23.72 -20.92 -8.52
C HIS A 113 -22.24 -21.22 -8.33
N ARG A 114 -21.71 -21.07 -7.10
CA ARG A 114 -20.30 -21.31 -6.79
C ARG A 114 -19.98 -22.80 -6.63
N THR A 115 -20.90 -23.55 -6.05
CA THR A 115 -20.69 -24.96 -5.70
C THR A 115 -21.60 -25.91 -6.49
N GLY A 116 -22.64 -25.38 -7.12
CA GLY A 116 -23.67 -26.20 -7.76
C GLY A 116 -24.66 -26.84 -6.79
N TYR A 117 -24.49 -26.65 -5.47
CA TYR A 117 -25.44 -27.14 -4.46
C TYR A 117 -26.81 -26.53 -4.65
N GLN A 118 -27.85 -27.37 -4.60
CA GLN A 118 -29.23 -26.93 -4.74
C GLN A 118 -30.15 -27.71 -3.79
N THR A 119 -31.26 -27.06 -3.43
CA THR A 119 -32.32 -27.65 -2.62
C THR A 119 -33.69 -27.23 -3.11
N SER A 120 -34.71 -28.07 -2.90
CA SER A 120 -36.09 -27.74 -3.18
C SER A 120 -36.80 -27.08 -1.99
N ASP A 121 -36.18 -27.05 -0.81
CA ASP A 121 -36.73 -26.43 0.40
C ASP A 121 -36.53 -24.93 0.40
N VAL A 122 -37.24 -24.23 -0.49
CA VAL A 122 -37.16 -22.77 -0.66
C VAL A 122 -37.57 -22.05 0.62
N ASP A 123 -38.66 -22.49 1.25
CA ASP A 123 -39.18 -21.86 2.48
C ASP A 123 -38.19 -22.02 3.64
N GLY A 124 -37.57 -23.20 3.77
CA GLY A 124 -36.54 -23.42 4.76
C GLY A 124 -35.30 -22.52 4.56
N VAL A 125 -34.86 -22.34 3.32
CA VAL A 125 -33.75 -21.45 3.00
C VAL A 125 -34.11 -19.98 3.31
N MET A 126 -35.31 -19.54 2.98
CA MET A 126 -35.79 -18.20 3.31
C MET A 126 -35.87 -17.97 4.82
N ASP A 127 -36.11 -19.01 5.60
CA ASP A 127 -36.15 -18.99 7.06
C ASP A 127 -34.75 -19.14 7.71
N GLY A 128 -33.68 -19.25 6.92
CA GLY A 128 -32.31 -19.28 7.39
C GLY A 128 -31.63 -20.65 7.38
N LYS A 129 -32.23 -21.67 6.80
CA LYS A 129 -31.61 -23.00 6.64
C LYS A 129 -30.61 -23.04 5.50
N ILE A 130 -29.44 -22.43 5.73
CA ILE A 130 -28.37 -22.31 4.72
C ILE A 130 -27.15 -23.19 5.01
N ASP A 131 -27.22 -24.06 6.02
CA ASP A 131 -26.08 -24.89 6.47
C ASP A 131 -25.54 -25.81 5.35
N GLY A 132 -26.40 -26.36 4.51
CA GLY A 132 -25.98 -27.15 3.36
C GLY A 132 -25.19 -26.38 2.34
N PHE A 133 -25.55 -25.12 2.09
CA PHE A 133 -24.81 -24.20 1.20
C PHE A 133 -23.46 -23.83 1.78
N ILE A 134 -23.39 -23.55 3.07
CA ILE A 134 -22.16 -23.21 3.76
C ILE A 134 -21.21 -24.40 3.76
N LYS A 135 -21.71 -25.59 4.07
CA LYS A 135 -20.91 -26.83 4.08
C LYS A 135 -20.34 -27.12 2.68
N ALA A 136 -21.16 -27.04 1.64
CA ALA A 136 -20.72 -27.26 0.26
C ALA A 136 -19.63 -26.26 -0.15
N TYR A 137 -19.77 -25.01 0.23
CA TYR A 137 -18.76 -23.98 -0.06
C TYR A 137 -17.44 -24.26 0.65
N LEU A 138 -17.46 -24.57 1.93
CA LEU A 138 -16.25 -24.86 2.71
C LEU A 138 -15.53 -26.12 2.25
N MET A 139 -16.26 -27.11 1.72
CA MET A 139 -15.65 -28.32 1.16
C MET A 139 -14.99 -28.08 -0.19
N GLU A 140 -15.52 -27.18 -1.02
CA GLU A 140 -14.99 -26.88 -2.35
C GLU A 140 -13.86 -25.86 -2.30
N PHE A 141 -13.92 -24.91 -1.37
CA PHE A 141 -12.92 -23.84 -1.17
C PHE A 141 -12.32 -23.91 0.24
N PRO A 142 -11.48 -24.93 0.55
CA PRO A 142 -10.84 -25.03 1.85
C PRO A 142 -9.93 -23.83 2.08
N THR A 143 -9.88 -23.37 3.32
CA THR A 143 -8.92 -22.33 3.72
C THR A 143 -7.49 -22.87 3.67
N GLU A 144 -6.51 -22.01 3.37
CA GLU A 144 -5.10 -22.41 3.24
C GLU A 144 -4.54 -23.13 4.48
N GLU A 145 -5.18 -22.97 5.65
CA GLU A 145 -4.78 -23.64 6.89
C GLU A 145 -5.12 -25.15 6.95
N GLU A 146 -6.07 -25.62 6.13
CA GLU A 146 -6.46 -27.04 6.09
C GLU A 146 -5.77 -27.83 4.97
N ALA A 147 -4.96 -27.16 4.15
CA ALA A 147 -4.29 -27.77 3.00
C ALA A 147 -2.84 -28.24 3.29
N GLN A 148 -2.41 -28.25 4.59
CA GLN A 148 -1.09 -28.77 5.01
C GLN A 148 -1.17 -30.14 5.64
#